data_64c2b9f229bac819f9b1a7d0152ef092
#
_entry.id   64c2b9f229bac819f9b1a7d0152ef092
#
_cell.length_a   1.000
_cell.length_b   1.000
_cell.length_c   1.000
_cell.angle_alpha   90.00
_cell.angle_beta   90.00
_cell.angle_gamma   90.00
#
_symmetry.space_group_name_H-M   'P 1'
#
loop_
_entity.id
_entity.type
_entity.pdbx_description
1 polymer ?
#
loop_
_entity_poly.entity_id
_entity_poly.type
_entity_poly.pdbx_seq_one_letter_code
_entity_poly.pdbx_strand_id
1 'polypeptide(L)'
;MSGVTVSGDGIVTGNTYDKYGSSNPVVRRLMAAFERDLDELFDLAAPSSVLDVGCGEGVLVQRWAERLGEGRVVGIDLEEESIQAGWAERQAPNLEYRVMEAGRADRVENLPFAEDEFDLASAIEVLEHVPDPEHTVSEMARCARRHLLVSVPREPLWRMLNMARGAYWSALGNTPGHLNHWSRRSFVKLLSSHGDVAEVRSPFPWTMLLVRL
;
A
#
# COMPACT_ATOMS: atom_id res chain seq x y z
N MET A 1 -10.01 19.21 9.56
CA MET A 1 -11.02 18.59 8.68
C MET A 1 -10.29 18.18 7.42
N SER A 2 -9.79 16.94 7.38
CA SER A 2 -9.19 16.37 6.17
C SER A 2 -10.32 16.05 5.20
N GLY A 3 -10.36 16.78 4.09
CA GLY A 3 -11.34 16.58 3.02
C GLY A 3 -10.94 15.34 2.21
N VAL A 4 -11.91 14.46 1.98
CA VAL A 4 -11.80 13.41 0.95
C VAL A 4 -11.73 14.13 -0.39
N THR A 5 -10.60 14.04 -1.07
CA THR A 5 -10.49 14.53 -2.44
C THR A 5 -10.93 13.38 -3.36
N VAL A 6 -11.93 13.62 -4.18
CA VAL A 6 -12.35 12.69 -5.24
C VAL A 6 -11.77 13.25 -6.52
N SER A 7 -10.87 12.51 -7.18
CA SER A 7 -10.39 12.89 -8.51
C SER A 7 -11.56 12.96 -9.50
N GLY A 8 -11.42 13.70 -10.60
CA GLY A 8 -12.48 13.86 -11.61
C GLY A 8 -13.02 12.54 -12.19
N ASP A 9 -12.31 11.43 -11.98
CA ASP A 9 -12.66 10.09 -12.45
C ASP A 9 -13.25 9.19 -11.36
N GLY A 10 -13.59 9.74 -10.18
CA GLY A 10 -14.27 9.01 -9.11
C GLY A 10 -13.35 8.15 -8.23
N ILE A 11 -12.03 8.23 -8.40
CA ILE A 11 -11.05 7.55 -7.55
C ILE A 11 -10.87 8.40 -6.28
N VAL A 12 -11.08 7.78 -5.13
CA VAL A 12 -10.82 8.41 -3.83
C VAL A 12 -9.33 8.31 -3.56
N THR A 13 -8.66 9.45 -3.63
CA THR A 13 -7.22 9.59 -3.34
C THR A 13 -7.01 10.20 -1.96
N GLY A 14 -5.88 9.89 -1.34
CA GLY A 14 -5.48 10.44 -0.06
C GLY A 14 -5.93 9.64 1.17
N ASN A 15 -5.24 9.87 2.29
CA ASN A 15 -5.59 9.29 3.57
C ASN A 15 -6.90 9.88 4.11
N THR A 16 -7.99 9.17 3.99
CA THR A 16 -9.32 9.55 4.55
C THR A 16 -9.29 9.72 6.08
N TYR A 17 -8.26 9.24 6.75
CA TYR A 17 -8.08 9.32 8.18
C TYR A 17 -6.59 9.36 8.52
N ASP A 18 -6.15 10.39 9.25
CA ASP A 18 -4.78 10.47 9.79
C ASP A 18 -4.57 9.35 10.82
N LYS A 19 -4.09 8.21 10.33
CA LYS A 19 -3.81 7.02 11.14
C LYS A 19 -2.57 7.24 12.01
N TYR A 20 -1.61 8.01 11.53
CA TYR A 20 -0.32 8.23 12.18
C TYR A 20 -0.36 9.33 13.26
N GLY A 21 -1.19 10.35 13.10
CA GLY A 21 -1.38 11.45 14.07
C GLY A 21 -2.48 11.22 15.11
N SER A 22 -3.14 10.06 15.13
CA SER A 22 -4.27 9.81 16.03
C SER A 22 -3.84 9.80 17.51
N SER A 23 -4.52 10.60 18.35
CA SER A 23 -4.36 10.59 19.81
C SER A 23 -5.09 9.42 20.49
N ASN A 24 -5.92 8.65 19.79
CA ASN A 24 -6.66 7.54 20.35
C ASN A 24 -5.72 6.36 20.69
N PRO A 25 -5.62 5.93 21.97
CA PRO A 25 -4.70 4.88 22.39
C PRO A 25 -4.97 3.52 21.71
N VAL A 26 -6.22 3.21 21.36
CA VAL A 26 -6.54 1.98 20.63
C VAL A 26 -6.01 2.04 19.22
N VAL A 27 -6.22 3.15 18.50
CA VAL A 27 -5.69 3.34 17.15
C VAL A 27 -4.17 3.28 17.15
N ARG A 28 -3.51 3.97 18.09
CA ARG A 28 -2.05 3.93 18.25
C ARG A 28 -1.52 2.50 18.45
N ARG A 29 -2.20 1.69 19.28
CA ARG A 29 -1.79 0.30 19.51
C ARG A 29 -1.96 -0.57 18.26
N LEU A 30 -3.03 -0.35 17.50
CA LEU A 30 -3.26 -1.06 16.24
C LEU A 30 -2.20 -0.69 15.21
N MET A 31 -1.90 0.60 15.06
CA MET A 31 -0.86 1.07 14.16
C MET A 31 0.53 0.56 14.56
N ALA A 32 0.86 0.58 15.86
CA ALA A 32 2.14 0.02 16.34
C ALA A 32 2.28 -1.48 16.04
N ALA A 33 1.19 -2.25 16.08
CA ALA A 33 1.21 -3.66 15.67
C ALA A 33 1.39 -3.81 14.15
N PHE A 34 0.73 -2.96 13.37
CA PHE A 34 0.88 -2.91 11.92
C PHE A 34 2.31 -2.59 11.51
N GLU A 35 2.89 -1.52 12.07
CA GLU A 35 4.25 -1.09 11.77
C GLU A 35 5.29 -2.12 12.17
N ARG A 36 5.15 -2.74 13.33
CA ARG A 36 6.05 -3.82 13.78
C ARG A 36 6.03 -4.99 12.79
N ASP A 37 4.84 -5.49 12.42
CA ASP A 37 4.72 -6.62 11.52
C ASP A 37 5.24 -6.27 10.11
N LEU A 38 5.04 -5.03 9.66
CA LEU A 38 5.58 -4.52 8.40
C LEU A 38 7.11 -4.45 8.42
N ASP A 39 7.69 -3.93 9.50
CA ASP A 39 9.15 -3.84 9.67
C ASP A 39 9.80 -5.23 9.74
N GLU A 40 9.18 -6.19 10.43
CA GLU A 40 9.65 -7.59 10.47
C GLU A 40 9.64 -8.22 9.08
N LEU A 41 8.58 -8.00 8.27
CA LEU A 41 8.52 -8.54 6.90
C LEU A 41 9.54 -7.87 5.98
N PHE A 42 9.76 -6.56 6.14
CA PHE A 42 10.79 -5.83 5.40
C PHE A 42 12.19 -6.36 5.73
N ASP A 43 12.47 -6.66 7.01
CA ASP A 43 13.73 -7.25 7.45
C ASP A 43 13.95 -8.64 6.88
N LEU A 44 12.89 -9.47 6.83
CA LEU A 44 12.94 -10.80 6.23
C LEU A 44 13.20 -10.75 4.71
N ALA A 45 12.64 -9.77 4.02
CA ALA A 45 12.90 -9.54 2.59
C ALA A 45 14.35 -9.09 2.34
N ALA A 46 14.95 -8.35 3.29
CA ALA A 46 16.31 -7.81 3.24
C ALA A 46 16.66 -7.20 1.85
N PRO A 47 15.89 -6.23 1.34
CA PRO A 47 16.10 -5.67 0.03
C PRO A 47 17.26 -4.67 0.02
N SER A 48 17.91 -4.49 -1.13
CA SER A 48 18.80 -3.37 -1.41
C SER A 48 18.18 -2.35 -2.37
N SER A 49 17.06 -2.71 -3.00
CA SER A 49 16.28 -1.80 -3.84
C SER A 49 14.78 -2.07 -3.66
N VAL A 50 14.00 -0.99 -3.59
CA VAL A 50 12.56 -1.04 -3.30
C VAL A 50 11.78 -0.17 -4.28
N LEU A 51 10.70 -0.73 -4.81
CA LEU A 51 9.64 0.00 -5.49
C LEU A 51 8.40 -0.03 -4.60
N ASP A 52 7.86 1.13 -4.23
CA ASP A 52 6.59 1.22 -3.49
C ASP A 52 5.51 1.82 -4.40
N VAL A 53 4.51 1.01 -4.68
CA VAL A 53 3.37 1.37 -5.54
C VAL A 53 2.26 1.91 -4.67
N GLY A 54 1.85 3.16 -4.90
CA GLY A 54 0.91 3.87 -4.05
C GLY A 54 1.56 4.39 -2.77
N CYS A 55 2.72 5.04 -2.88
CA CYS A 55 3.53 5.48 -1.73
C CYS A 55 2.90 6.63 -0.92
N GLY A 56 1.78 7.21 -1.38
CA GLY A 56 1.12 8.34 -0.76
C GLY A 56 2.07 9.51 -0.53
N GLU A 57 1.95 10.16 0.62
CA GLU A 57 2.79 11.30 1.01
C GLU A 57 4.27 10.95 1.27
N GLY A 58 4.69 9.69 1.08
CA GLY A 58 6.08 9.27 1.15
C GLY A 58 6.61 8.89 2.54
N VAL A 59 5.76 8.78 3.55
CA VAL A 59 6.18 8.47 4.94
C VAL A 59 6.93 7.14 5.04
N LEU A 60 6.41 6.11 4.38
CA LEU A 60 6.99 4.77 4.44
C LEU A 60 8.29 4.67 3.63
N VAL A 61 8.28 5.20 2.41
CA VAL A 61 9.46 5.15 1.54
C VAL A 61 10.62 5.98 2.07
N GLN A 62 10.37 7.10 2.75
CA GLN A 62 11.41 7.86 3.45
C GLN A 62 12.05 7.00 4.55
N ARG A 63 11.24 6.35 5.40
CA ARG A 63 11.73 5.46 6.46
C ARG A 63 12.57 4.29 5.89
N TRP A 64 12.16 3.70 4.78
CA TRP A 64 12.92 2.66 4.12
C TRP A 64 14.21 3.18 3.48
N ALA A 65 14.20 4.36 2.88
CA ALA A 65 15.39 4.99 2.32
C ALA A 65 16.44 5.28 3.40
N GLU A 66 16.03 5.85 4.53
CA GLU A 66 16.90 6.08 5.68
C GLU A 66 17.49 4.76 6.23
N ARG A 67 16.67 3.70 6.27
CA ARG A 67 17.08 2.38 6.76
C ARG A 67 18.06 1.67 5.82
N LEU A 68 17.87 1.81 4.51
CA LEU A 68 18.74 1.18 3.49
C LEU A 68 20.07 1.94 3.29
N GLY A 69 20.12 3.22 3.64
CA GLY A 69 21.32 4.04 3.50
C GLY A 69 21.77 4.22 2.05
N GLU A 70 22.54 3.28 1.51
CA GLU A 70 23.02 3.30 0.12
C GLU A 70 22.07 2.58 -0.87
N GLY A 71 21.05 1.88 -0.36
CA GLY A 71 20.08 1.17 -1.19
C GLY A 71 19.10 2.13 -1.87
N ARG A 72 18.62 1.76 -3.07
CA ARG A 72 17.70 2.57 -3.88
C ARG A 72 16.24 2.38 -3.44
N VAL A 73 15.50 3.47 -3.26
CA VAL A 73 14.05 3.45 -3.01
C VAL A 73 13.35 4.33 -4.04
N VAL A 74 12.30 3.82 -4.65
CA VAL A 74 11.43 4.55 -5.57
C VAL A 74 10.01 4.44 -5.08
N GLY A 75 9.36 5.58 -4.81
CA GLY A 75 7.95 5.67 -4.53
C GLY A 75 7.18 6.19 -5.74
N ILE A 76 6.07 5.53 -6.08
CA ILE A 76 5.19 6.00 -7.14
C ILE A 76 3.77 6.18 -6.61
N ASP A 77 3.11 7.26 -7.05
CA ASP A 77 1.70 7.53 -6.75
C ASP A 77 1.06 8.39 -7.85
N LEU A 78 -0.26 8.59 -7.76
CA LEU A 78 -1.00 9.44 -8.68
C LEU A 78 -0.60 10.92 -8.52
N GLU A 79 -0.86 11.71 -9.55
CA GLU A 79 -0.66 13.15 -9.52
C GLU A 79 -1.72 13.83 -8.63
N GLU A 80 -1.34 14.12 -7.39
CA GLU A 80 -2.18 14.83 -6.41
C GLU A 80 -1.35 15.84 -5.61
N GLU A 81 -1.87 17.05 -5.44
CA GLU A 81 -1.16 18.16 -4.78
C GLU A 81 -0.73 17.84 -3.35
N SER A 82 -1.59 17.15 -2.59
CA SER A 82 -1.30 16.74 -1.21
C SER A 82 -0.15 15.72 -1.14
N ILE A 83 -0.09 14.79 -2.08
CA ILE A 83 0.96 13.77 -2.21
C ILE A 83 2.29 14.44 -2.56
N GLN A 84 2.29 15.32 -3.56
CA GLN A 84 3.50 16.05 -3.97
C GLN A 84 4.03 16.98 -2.88
N ALA A 85 3.16 17.62 -2.11
CA ALA A 85 3.57 18.41 -0.94
C ALA A 85 4.26 17.52 0.11
N GLY A 86 3.74 16.31 0.35
CA GLY A 86 4.38 15.32 1.22
C GLY A 86 5.78 14.92 0.74
N TRP A 87 5.94 14.70 -0.57
CA TRP A 87 7.25 14.37 -1.17
C TRP A 87 8.29 15.49 -1.02
N ALA A 88 7.85 16.75 -1.13
CA ALA A 88 8.73 17.89 -0.93
C ALA A 88 9.33 17.95 0.49
N GLU A 89 8.58 17.50 1.49
CA GLU A 89 9.00 17.45 2.88
C GLU A 89 9.84 16.20 3.22
N ARG A 90 9.70 15.11 2.45
CA ARG A 90 10.26 13.78 2.75
C ARG A 90 11.28 13.38 1.69
N GLN A 91 12.50 13.89 1.82
CA GLN A 91 13.59 13.64 0.89
C GLN A 91 14.69 12.80 1.55
N ALA A 92 15.33 11.94 0.76
CA ALA A 92 16.56 11.24 1.12
C ALA A 92 17.46 11.10 -0.11
N PRO A 93 18.79 10.99 0.05
CA PRO A 93 19.72 10.94 -1.10
C PRO A 93 19.49 9.76 -2.04
N ASN A 94 18.90 8.67 -1.54
CA ASN A 94 18.63 7.41 -2.23
C ASN A 94 17.14 7.19 -2.51
N LEU A 95 16.30 8.23 -2.34
CA LEU A 95 14.86 8.19 -2.56
C LEU A 95 14.48 9.00 -3.80
N GLU A 96 13.74 8.37 -4.68
CA GLU A 96 13.16 8.96 -5.87
C GLU A 96 11.64 8.85 -5.81
N TYR A 97 10.93 9.92 -6.19
CA TYR A 97 9.48 9.89 -6.38
C TYR A 97 9.14 10.05 -7.85
N ARG A 98 8.14 9.30 -8.31
CA ARG A 98 7.59 9.45 -9.65
C ARG A 98 6.08 9.50 -9.62
N VAL A 99 5.52 10.44 -10.37
CA VAL A 99 4.09 10.45 -10.65
C VAL A 99 3.77 9.28 -11.57
N MET A 100 2.80 8.43 -11.17
CA MET A 100 2.16 7.53 -12.11
C MET A 100 1.24 8.37 -12.99
N GLU A 101 1.49 8.39 -14.29
CA GLU A 101 0.48 8.92 -15.20
C GLU A 101 -0.79 8.10 -14.98
N ALA A 102 -1.86 8.79 -14.60
CA ALA A 102 -3.16 8.16 -14.48
C ALA A 102 -3.58 7.69 -15.88
N GLY A 103 -3.19 6.49 -16.22
CA GLY A 103 -3.81 5.78 -17.32
C GLY A 103 -5.31 5.86 -17.10
N ARG A 104 -6.08 5.97 -18.18
CA ARG A 104 -7.56 6.05 -18.13
C ARG A 104 -8.08 5.12 -17.04
N ALA A 105 -9.07 5.53 -16.29
CA ALA A 105 -9.67 4.80 -15.17
C ALA A 105 -10.08 3.33 -15.47
N ASP A 106 -10.00 2.93 -16.73
CA ASP A 106 -10.32 1.60 -17.25
C ASP A 106 -9.08 0.70 -17.51
N ARG A 107 -7.84 1.22 -17.35
CA ARG A 107 -6.60 0.43 -17.57
C ARG A 107 -5.50 0.87 -16.61
N VAL A 108 -4.99 -0.10 -15.85
CA VAL A 108 -3.68 0.02 -15.19
C VAL A 108 -2.64 -0.13 -16.30
N GLU A 109 -1.89 0.94 -16.59
CA GLU A 109 -0.77 0.85 -17.52
C GLU A 109 0.36 0.05 -16.89
N ASN A 110 1.25 -0.49 -17.72
CA ASN A 110 2.43 -1.19 -17.21
C ASN A 110 3.30 -0.22 -16.41
N LEU A 111 3.87 -0.70 -15.32
CA LEU A 111 4.79 0.10 -14.51
C LEU A 111 6.03 0.48 -15.36
N PRO A 112 6.50 1.75 -15.32
CA PRO A 112 7.56 2.27 -16.20
C PRO A 112 8.97 1.83 -15.72
N PHE A 113 9.11 0.55 -15.39
CA PHE A 113 10.33 -0.07 -14.88
C PHE A 113 10.64 -1.35 -15.64
N ALA A 114 11.92 -1.73 -15.69
CA ALA A 114 12.35 -2.96 -16.31
C ALA A 114 11.94 -4.20 -15.48
N GLU A 115 11.99 -5.36 -16.11
CA GLU A 115 11.89 -6.65 -15.43
C GLU A 115 13.06 -6.79 -14.43
N ASP A 116 12.76 -7.32 -13.22
CA ASP A 116 13.76 -7.56 -12.17
C ASP A 116 14.56 -6.31 -11.72
N GLU A 117 14.02 -5.11 -11.89
CA GLU A 117 14.73 -3.87 -11.56
C GLU A 117 14.92 -3.66 -10.05
N PHE A 118 14.01 -4.19 -9.23
CA PHE A 118 14.04 -4.01 -7.78
C PHE A 118 14.14 -5.36 -7.05
N ASP A 119 14.71 -5.37 -5.84
CA ASP A 119 14.67 -6.54 -4.96
C ASP A 119 13.27 -6.81 -4.40
N LEU A 120 12.55 -5.73 -4.10
CA LEU A 120 11.24 -5.73 -3.46
C LEU A 120 10.31 -4.77 -4.19
N ALA A 121 9.10 -5.22 -4.52
CA ALA A 121 7.99 -4.32 -4.82
C ALA A 121 6.94 -4.40 -3.71
N SER A 122 6.45 -3.24 -3.27
CA SER A 122 5.44 -3.14 -2.21
C SER A 122 4.19 -2.40 -2.66
N ALA A 123 3.06 -2.74 -2.04
CA ALA A 123 1.80 -2.01 -2.14
C ALA A 123 1.07 -2.12 -0.78
N ILE A 124 1.14 -1.05 0.02
CA ILE A 124 0.69 -1.04 1.40
C ILE A 124 -0.62 -0.25 1.49
N GLU A 125 -1.76 -0.97 1.65
CA GLU A 125 -3.11 -0.38 1.68
C GLU A 125 -3.46 0.31 0.34
N VAL A 126 -3.18 -0.34 -0.77
CA VAL A 126 -3.36 0.18 -2.14
C VAL A 126 -4.28 -0.70 -2.96
N LEU A 127 -4.12 -2.02 -2.90
CA LEU A 127 -4.79 -2.94 -3.81
C LEU A 127 -6.32 -2.89 -3.71
N GLU A 128 -6.87 -2.48 -2.56
CA GLU A 128 -8.30 -2.25 -2.36
C GLU A 128 -8.86 -1.09 -3.20
N HIS A 129 -8.00 -0.19 -3.65
CA HIS A 129 -8.38 1.01 -4.41
C HIS A 129 -8.19 0.87 -5.92
N VAL A 130 -7.39 -0.09 -6.38
CA VAL A 130 -7.07 -0.22 -7.81
C VAL A 130 -8.17 -0.96 -8.57
N PRO A 131 -8.49 -0.57 -9.82
CA PRO A 131 -9.52 -1.23 -10.62
C PRO A 131 -9.19 -2.68 -10.98
N ASP A 132 -7.91 -2.97 -11.26
CA ASP A 132 -7.41 -4.31 -11.62
C ASP A 132 -6.22 -4.70 -10.72
N PRO A 133 -6.50 -5.27 -9.54
CA PRO A 133 -5.44 -5.67 -8.61
C PRO A 133 -4.61 -6.85 -9.11
N GLU A 134 -5.16 -7.71 -9.98
CA GLU A 134 -4.45 -8.86 -10.52
C GLU A 134 -3.36 -8.40 -11.50
N HIS A 135 -3.69 -7.45 -12.39
CA HIS A 135 -2.71 -6.82 -13.27
C HIS A 135 -1.66 -6.03 -12.47
N THR A 136 -2.09 -5.25 -11.47
CA THR A 136 -1.16 -4.50 -10.61
C THR A 136 -0.14 -5.41 -9.93
N VAL A 137 -0.58 -6.52 -9.34
CA VAL A 137 0.32 -7.52 -8.71
C VAL A 137 1.22 -8.18 -9.75
N SER A 138 0.71 -8.46 -10.96
CA SER A 138 1.52 -9.02 -12.07
C SER A 138 2.65 -8.07 -12.47
N GLU A 139 2.37 -6.77 -12.61
CA GLU A 139 3.36 -5.76 -12.94
C GLU A 139 4.39 -5.54 -11.81
N MET A 140 3.92 -5.55 -10.55
CA MET A 140 4.81 -5.53 -9.40
C MET A 140 5.75 -6.75 -9.39
N ALA A 141 5.23 -7.95 -9.68
CA ALA A 141 6.02 -9.18 -9.79
C ALA A 141 7.01 -9.13 -10.95
N ARG A 142 6.66 -8.49 -12.07
CA ARG A 142 7.58 -8.28 -13.19
C ARG A 142 8.74 -7.35 -12.81
N CYS A 143 8.45 -6.29 -12.06
CA CYS A 143 9.47 -5.30 -11.67
C CYS A 143 10.37 -5.77 -10.51
N ALA A 144 9.91 -6.73 -9.71
CA ALA A 144 10.62 -7.26 -8.56
C ALA A 144 11.26 -8.62 -8.87
N ARG A 145 12.52 -8.79 -8.49
CA ARG A 145 13.25 -10.05 -8.69
C ARG A 145 13.21 -11.03 -7.52
N ARG A 146 12.76 -10.59 -6.34
CA ARG A 146 12.84 -11.44 -5.13
C ARG A 146 11.55 -11.51 -4.34
N HIS A 147 10.95 -10.37 -4.03
CA HIS A 147 9.81 -10.34 -3.10
C HIS A 147 8.74 -9.31 -3.48
N LEU A 148 7.50 -9.66 -3.10
CA LEU A 148 6.40 -8.69 -2.97
C LEU A 148 6.06 -8.54 -1.49
N LEU A 149 5.80 -7.31 -1.03
CA LEU A 149 5.31 -7.00 0.30
C LEU A 149 4.01 -6.21 0.17
N VAL A 150 2.89 -6.82 0.55
CA VAL A 150 1.57 -6.25 0.30
C VAL A 150 0.69 -6.31 1.55
N SER A 151 -0.15 -5.29 1.71
CA SER A 151 -1.17 -5.29 2.77
C SER A 151 -2.51 -4.80 2.26
N VAL A 152 -3.57 -5.31 2.90
CA VAL A 152 -4.95 -4.88 2.66
C VAL A 152 -5.78 -4.94 3.95
N PRO A 153 -6.87 -4.15 4.06
CA PRO A 153 -7.86 -4.33 5.10
C PRO A 153 -8.51 -5.72 5.01
N ARG A 154 -8.67 -6.37 6.17
CA ARG A 154 -9.26 -7.72 6.22
C ARG A 154 -10.78 -7.67 6.32
N GLU A 155 -11.45 -8.20 5.31
CA GLU A 155 -12.90 -8.33 5.28
C GLU A 155 -13.41 -9.68 5.81
N PRO A 156 -14.60 -9.72 6.43
CA PRO A 156 -15.57 -8.63 6.64
C PRO A 156 -15.27 -7.76 7.88
N LEU A 157 -14.17 -8.00 8.57
CA LEU A 157 -13.81 -7.38 9.84
C LEU A 157 -13.74 -5.85 9.74
N TRP A 158 -13.13 -5.32 8.67
CA TRP A 158 -12.99 -3.89 8.44
C TRP A 158 -14.35 -3.19 8.37
N ARG A 159 -15.28 -3.75 7.59
CA ARG A 159 -16.67 -3.22 7.48
C ARG A 159 -17.42 -3.29 8.79
N MET A 160 -17.28 -4.38 9.55
CA MET A 160 -17.90 -4.51 10.88
C MET A 160 -17.38 -3.44 11.85
N LEU A 161 -16.09 -3.15 11.84
CA LEU A 161 -15.50 -2.09 12.68
C LEU A 161 -15.97 -0.69 12.27
N ASN A 162 -16.09 -0.43 10.97
CA ASN A 162 -16.65 0.81 10.47
C ASN A 162 -18.09 1.02 10.94
N MET A 163 -18.93 0.00 10.85
CA MET A 163 -20.31 0.05 11.37
C MET A 163 -20.34 0.22 12.88
N ALA A 164 -19.50 -0.50 13.62
CA ALA A 164 -19.44 -0.41 15.09
C ALA A 164 -19.07 0.99 15.59
N ARG A 165 -18.26 1.76 14.83
CA ARG A 165 -17.95 3.16 15.14
C ARG A 165 -18.93 4.17 14.55
N GLY A 166 -20.03 3.72 13.96
CA GLY A 166 -21.06 4.59 13.38
C GLY A 166 -20.72 5.14 11.98
N ALA A 167 -19.67 4.60 11.31
CA ALA A 167 -19.24 5.08 10.01
C ALA A 167 -19.80 4.23 8.85
N TYR A 168 -20.13 4.89 7.74
CA TYR A 168 -20.49 4.26 6.46
C TYR A 168 -21.66 3.27 6.51
N TRP A 169 -22.67 3.52 7.35
CA TRP A 169 -23.84 2.64 7.50
C TRP A 169 -24.61 2.44 6.18
N SER A 170 -24.77 3.50 5.38
CA SER A 170 -25.44 3.44 4.08
C SER A 170 -24.73 2.53 3.08
N ALA A 171 -23.41 2.35 3.23
CA ALA A 171 -22.57 1.48 2.43
C ALA A 171 -22.23 0.16 3.13
N LEU A 172 -23.01 -0.25 4.14
CA LEU A 172 -22.76 -1.45 4.94
C LEU A 172 -21.31 -1.53 5.47
N GLY A 173 -20.79 -0.40 5.94
CA GLY A 173 -19.45 -0.26 6.49
C GLY A 173 -18.33 -0.18 5.44
N ASN A 174 -18.63 -0.18 4.14
CA ASN A 174 -17.62 -0.04 3.12
C ASN A 174 -17.01 1.36 3.15
N THR A 175 -15.68 1.43 3.17
CA THR A 175 -14.96 2.71 3.07
C THR A 175 -15.09 3.25 1.64
N PRO A 176 -15.40 4.54 1.45
CA PRO A 176 -15.38 5.14 0.12
C PRO A 176 -14.05 4.88 -0.59
N GLY A 177 -14.11 4.48 -1.86
CA GLY A 177 -12.94 4.16 -2.66
C GLY A 177 -12.42 2.72 -2.54
N HIS A 178 -12.92 1.89 -1.60
CA HIS A 178 -12.60 0.47 -1.60
C HIS A 178 -13.41 -0.25 -2.69
N LEU A 179 -12.76 -0.55 -3.80
CA LEU A 179 -13.31 -1.29 -4.93
C LEU A 179 -13.22 -2.79 -4.69
N ASN A 180 -12.14 -3.24 -4.03
CA ASN A 180 -11.84 -4.64 -3.80
C ASN A 180 -11.89 -4.98 -2.31
N HIS A 181 -12.27 -6.23 -2.01
CA HIS A 181 -12.49 -6.70 -0.66
C HIS A 181 -11.95 -8.11 -0.48
N TRP A 182 -11.00 -8.30 0.42
CA TRP A 182 -10.41 -9.61 0.65
C TRP A 182 -10.56 -10.10 2.07
N SER A 183 -10.95 -11.36 2.19
CA SER A 183 -10.62 -12.17 3.36
C SER A 183 -9.13 -12.55 3.30
N ARG A 184 -8.55 -12.93 4.45
CA ARG A 184 -7.18 -13.46 4.47
C ARG A 184 -6.97 -14.58 3.44
N ARG A 185 -7.94 -15.51 3.32
CA ARG A 185 -7.83 -16.66 2.41
C ARG A 185 -7.85 -16.24 0.93
N SER A 186 -8.75 -15.32 0.55
CA SER A 186 -8.83 -14.87 -0.85
C SER A 186 -7.62 -14.03 -1.24
N PHE A 187 -7.07 -13.24 -0.31
CA PHE A 187 -5.85 -12.46 -0.54
C PHE A 187 -4.62 -13.36 -0.71
N VAL A 188 -4.44 -14.36 0.16
CA VAL A 188 -3.39 -15.39 -0.01
C VAL A 188 -3.53 -16.09 -1.36
N LYS A 189 -4.76 -16.44 -1.77
CA LYS A 189 -5.00 -17.08 -3.08
C LYS A 189 -4.57 -16.20 -4.25
N LEU A 190 -4.89 -14.91 -4.21
CA LEU A 190 -4.48 -13.94 -5.24
C LEU A 190 -2.94 -13.92 -5.37
N LEU A 191 -2.25 -13.75 -4.26
CA LEU A 191 -0.78 -13.61 -4.27
C LEU A 191 -0.06 -14.93 -4.59
N SER A 192 -0.64 -16.09 -4.24
CA SER A 192 -0.06 -17.40 -4.55
C SER A 192 -0.02 -17.73 -6.05
N SER A 193 -0.71 -16.97 -6.91
CA SER A 193 -0.59 -17.11 -8.36
C SER A 193 0.65 -16.42 -8.94
N HIS A 194 1.30 -15.57 -8.14
CA HIS A 194 2.48 -14.80 -8.57
C HIS A 194 3.78 -15.26 -7.90
N GLY A 195 3.73 -16.08 -6.84
CA GLY A 195 4.91 -16.57 -6.15
C GLY A 195 4.57 -17.38 -4.90
N ASP A 196 5.59 -17.73 -4.14
CA ASP A 196 5.49 -18.51 -2.93
C ASP A 196 5.19 -17.60 -1.73
N VAL A 197 4.04 -17.75 -1.08
CA VAL A 197 3.70 -16.95 0.10
C VAL A 197 4.58 -17.39 1.27
N ALA A 198 5.69 -16.66 1.46
CA ALA A 198 6.69 -16.97 2.48
C ALA A 198 6.19 -16.69 3.89
N GLU A 199 5.48 -15.57 4.07
CA GLU A 199 4.99 -15.14 5.37
C GLU A 199 3.60 -14.50 5.27
N VAL A 200 2.79 -14.73 6.30
CA VAL A 200 1.46 -14.10 6.47
C VAL A 200 1.40 -13.51 7.86
N ARG A 201 1.23 -12.19 7.94
CA ARG A 201 0.94 -11.49 9.19
C ARG A 201 -0.51 -10.98 9.17
N SER A 202 -1.10 -10.89 10.32
CA SER A 202 -2.49 -10.45 10.46
C SER A 202 -2.64 -9.47 11.62
N PRO A 203 -1.90 -8.33 11.62
CA PRO A 203 -2.14 -7.28 12.59
C PRO A 203 -3.58 -6.79 12.45
N PHE A 204 -4.30 -6.76 13.57
CA PHE A 204 -5.71 -6.40 13.52
C PHE A 204 -5.88 -4.92 13.13
N PRO A 205 -6.72 -4.57 12.14
CA PRO A 205 -7.62 -5.39 11.33
C PRO A 205 -7.12 -5.69 9.90
N TRP A 206 -5.82 -5.81 9.66
CA TRP A 206 -5.21 -5.98 8.34
C TRP A 206 -4.74 -7.41 8.06
N THR A 207 -4.36 -7.64 6.83
CA THR A 207 -3.61 -8.82 6.38
C THR A 207 -2.41 -8.33 5.58
N MET A 208 -1.22 -8.86 5.90
CA MET A 208 0.03 -8.58 5.19
C MET A 208 0.64 -9.87 4.69
N LEU A 209 1.24 -9.82 3.51
CA LEU A 209 1.91 -10.95 2.89
C LEU A 209 3.31 -10.56 2.42
N LEU A 210 4.28 -11.43 2.69
CA LEU A 210 5.57 -11.45 2.01
C LEU A 210 5.55 -12.64 1.05
N VAL A 211 5.72 -12.36 -0.24
CA VAL A 211 5.74 -13.36 -1.32
C VAL A 211 7.13 -13.42 -1.91
N ARG A 212 7.67 -14.60 -2.09
CA ARG A 212 8.93 -14.85 -2.79
C ARG A 212 8.61 -15.20 -4.25
N LEU A 213 9.23 -14.48 -5.17
CA LEU A 213 9.11 -14.65 -6.62
C LEU A 213 10.07 -15.74 -7.14
#